data_9c187bf2eae478050c51562b14f9346d
#
_entry.id   9c187bf2eae478050c51562b14f9346d
#
_cell.length_a   1.000
_cell.length_b   1.000
_cell.length_c   1.000
_cell.angle_alpha   90.00
_cell.angle_beta   90.00
_cell.angle_gamma   90.00
#
_symmetry.space_group_name_H-M   'P 1'
#
loop_
_entity.id
_entity.type
_entity.pdbx_description
1 polymer ?
#
loop_
_entity_poly.entity_id
_entity_poly.type
_entity_poly.pdbx_seq_one_letter_code
_entity_poly.pdbx_strand_id
1 'polypeptide(L)'
;MDIIATTLQGRVRGRVEESIASYRGIPYAAAPFGIHRFRAPAPVEPWEGIRDALEFGPTAPQRPYRPPLDRLIPDVDIPGEECLNLNVWAPRAAGEPLPVLVWIHGGSLRNGSAAMPLYDGRAFARDGVVLVSVNYRLGVEGFGVFPDAPDNRGLLDQIAALVWVRDNIAGFGGDPGCVTVCGESAGAISIAALLTSPRAAGLFHRAVLQSGPPHTVTRAEGARTVRAMAKALRVPATAEEFAGVDRERLLDVQDALVGRADPVSGGPGFHLVVDDDVVPADPPPSSVDLLLGCNREEYRLWFVPSGALDRVNRLTLRLALLRFRIPGRVARLYRAGRPGAKPGVILGEMATDLLLRGPLNRLADSRLADSRLADSRLADSRLADPRLADPRLEDARTAGSRTVRTYVYEFAWRSPVLGLGACHALEIGFVFDNLRHGEALSGPDAPQPLADVMHRAWVDFATSGDPGWAAWDARRPVRVFDHPGTSTVLAPRQEELRAWL
;
A
#
# COMPACT_ATOMS: atom_id res chain seq x y z
N MET A 1 -14.36 9.35 -27.45
CA MET A 1 -15.54 8.53 -27.82
C MET A 1 -16.13 7.96 -26.52
N ASP A 2 -17.44 8.05 -26.33
CA ASP A 2 -18.07 7.50 -25.13
C ASP A 2 -18.20 5.98 -25.21
N ILE A 3 -18.10 5.33 -24.03
CA ILE A 3 -18.28 3.89 -23.83
C ILE A 3 -19.13 3.68 -22.59
N ILE A 4 -19.96 2.64 -22.57
CA ILE A 4 -20.85 2.34 -21.45
C ILE A 4 -20.48 0.97 -20.90
N ALA A 5 -20.29 0.91 -19.58
CA ALA A 5 -20.19 -0.34 -18.82
C ALA A 5 -21.41 -0.51 -17.91
N THR A 6 -21.70 -1.78 -17.58
CA THR A 6 -22.81 -2.13 -16.67
C THR A 6 -22.24 -2.64 -15.36
N THR A 7 -22.73 -2.09 -14.24
CA THR A 7 -22.45 -2.55 -12.89
C THR A 7 -23.74 -3.07 -12.25
N LEU A 8 -23.64 -3.72 -11.09
CA LEU A 8 -24.81 -4.15 -10.33
C LEU A 8 -25.69 -2.95 -9.88
N GLN A 9 -25.08 -1.76 -9.71
CA GLN A 9 -25.76 -0.56 -9.25
C GLN A 9 -26.42 0.23 -10.40
N GLY A 10 -25.97 0.05 -11.64
CA GLY A 10 -26.47 0.76 -12.82
C GLY A 10 -25.42 0.89 -13.91
N ARG A 11 -25.73 1.65 -14.97
CA ARG A 11 -24.81 1.87 -16.09
C ARG A 11 -23.93 3.08 -15.86
N VAL A 12 -22.67 3.02 -16.29
CA VAL A 12 -21.72 4.13 -16.21
C VAL A 12 -21.16 4.46 -17.59
N ARG A 13 -20.99 5.76 -17.88
CA ARG A 13 -20.39 6.26 -19.10
C ARG A 13 -18.94 6.64 -18.85
N GLY A 14 -18.03 6.01 -19.56
CA GLY A 14 -16.62 6.34 -19.60
C GLY A 14 -16.21 6.96 -20.94
N ARG A 15 -14.92 7.20 -21.09
CA ARG A 15 -14.29 7.75 -22.27
C ARG A 15 -13.25 6.80 -22.85
N VAL A 16 -13.20 6.71 -24.18
CA VAL A 16 -12.13 5.99 -24.89
C VAL A 16 -11.19 6.97 -25.52
N GLU A 17 -9.90 6.88 -25.19
CA GLU A 17 -8.79 7.61 -25.79
C GLU A 17 -7.68 6.62 -26.11
N GLU A 18 -7.12 6.66 -27.32
CA GLU A 18 -6.00 5.80 -27.75
C GLU A 18 -6.21 4.29 -27.48
N SER A 19 -7.42 3.80 -27.71
CA SER A 19 -7.83 2.40 -27.46
C SER A 19 -7.92 2.00 -25.99
N ILE A 20 -7.87 2.93 -25.06
CA ILE A 20 -8.06 2.70 -23.62
C ILE A 20 -9.37 3.34 -23.18
N ALA A 21 -10.21 2.55 -22.53
CA ALA A 21 -11.40 3.02 -21.86
C ALA A 21 -11.06 3.44 -20.42
N SER A 22 -11.51 4.63 -20.03
CA SER A 22 -11.38 5.10 -18.65
C SER A 22 -12.74 5.47 -18.08
N TYR A 23 -12.97 5.07 -16.85
CA TYR A 23 -14.15 5.41 -16.06
C TYR A 23 -13.68 5.94 -14.72
N ARG A 24 -14.11 7.14 -14.33
CA ARG A 24 -13.61 7.84 -13.16
C ARG A 24 -14.73 8.22 -12.21
N GLY A 25 -14.48 8.15 -10.91
CA GLY A 25 -15.44 8.56 -9.89
C GLY A 25 -16.64 7.63 -9.76
N ILE A 26 -16.49 6.32 -10.00
CA ILE A 26 -17.58 5.35 -9.80
C ILE A 26 -17.74 5.10 -8.29
N PRO A 27 -18.90 5.35 -7.67
CA PRO A 27 -19.11 5.05 -6.26
C PRO A 27 -19.18 3.54 -6.02
N TYR A 28 -18.43 3.06 -5.04
CA TYR A 28 -18.48 1.68 -4.57
C TYR A 28 -19.21 1.53 -3.24
N ALA A 29 -19.37 2.63 -2.52
CA ALA A 29 -20.15 2.72 -1.28
C ALA A 29 -20.86 4.09 -1.20
N ALA A 30 -21.89 4.20 -0.38
CA ALA A 30 -22.59 5.44 -0.11
C ALA A 30 -21.65 6.48 0.52
N ALA A 31 -21.98 7.77 0.35
CA ALA A 31 -21.22 8.87 0.96
C ALA A 31 -21.09 8.65 2.49
N PRO A 32 -19.86 8.67 3.04
CA PRO A 32 -19.61 8.29 4.44
C PRO A 32 -19.87 9.43 5.42
N PHE A 33 -20.86 10.27 5.15
CA PHE A 33 -21.22 11.45 5.94
C PHE A 33 -22.69 11.42 6.37
N GLY A 34 -23.13 12.41 7.12
CA GLY A 34 -24.48 12.45 7.68
C GLY A 34 -24.71 11.23 8.58
N ILE A 35 -25.76 10.45 8.29
CA ILE A 35 -26.13 9.24 9.05
C ILE A 35 -25.11 8.11 8.94
N HIS A 36 -24.22 8.16 7.95
CA HIS A 36 -23.15 7.16 7.73
C HIS A 36 -21.81 7.57 8.33
N ARG A 37 -21.73 8.76 8.94
CA ARG A 37 -20.47 9.26 9.51
C ARG A 37 -19.97 8.34 10.63
N PHE A 38 -18.70 7.99 10.63
CA PHE A 38 -18.05 7.04 11.54
C PHE A 38 -18.64 5.62 11.58
N ARG A 39 -19.45 5.24 10.60
CA ARG A 39 -19.99 3.88 10.48
C ARG A 39 -19.21 3.05 9.44
N ALA A 40 -19.46 1.74 9.39
CA ALA A 40 -19.00 0.89 8.29
C ALA A 40 -19.55 1.44 6.96
N PRO A 41 -18.86 1.18 5.81
CA PRO A 41 -19.36 1.58 4.50
C PRO A 41 -20.74 0.97 4.23
N ALA A 42 -21.66 1.78 3.73
CA ALA A 42 -23.00 1.36 3.36
C ALA A 42 -23.08 1.11 1.83
N PRO A 43 -23.96 0.21 1.36
CA PRO A 43 -24.16 0.01 -0.07
C PRO A 43 -24.59 1.29 -0.79
N VAL A 44 -24.18 1.40 -2.06
CA VAL A 44 -24.66 2.45 -2.95
C VAL A 44 -26.09 2.15 -3.37
N GLU A 45 -26.97 3.14 -3.33
CA GLU A 45 -28.31 3.04 -3.90
C GLU A 45 -28.22 2.84 -5.43
N PRO A 46 -28.86 1.82 -5.99
CA PRO A 46 -28.92 1.63 -7.44
C PRO A 46 -29.53 2.84 -8.14
N TRP A 47 -29.02 3.13 -9.35
CA TRP A 47 -29.55 4.24 -10.16
C TRP A 47 -30.10 3.78 -11.49
N GLU A 48 -31.12 4.51 -11.96
CA GLU A 48 -31.65 4.36 -13.30
C GLU A 48 -30.85 5.20 -14.31
N GLY A 49 -30.91 4.79 -15.58
CA GLY A 49 -30.23 5.53 -16.67
C GLY A 49 -28.72 5.28 -16.72
N ILE A 50 -27.96 6.30 -17.11
CA ILE A 50 -26.51 6.25 -17.29
C ILE A 50 -25.92 7.36 -16.42
N ARG A 51 -25.04 6.99 -15.50
CA ARG A 51 -24.23 7.90 -14.68
C ARG A 51 -22.93 8.22 -15.40
N ASP A 52 -22.56 9.49 -15.45
CA ASP A 52 -21.28 9.90 -15.99
C ASP A 52 -20.13 9.52 -15.05
N ALA A 53 -19.13 8.87 -15.62
CA ALA A 53 -17.86 8.50 -14.99
C ALA A 53 -16.70 9.06 -15.84
N LEU A 54 -16.80 10.35 -16.21
CA LEU A 54 -15.89 11.05 -17.12
C LEU A 54 -14.77 11.79 -16.38
N GLU A 55 -15.04 12.21 -15.14
CA GLU A 55 -14.14 12.97 -14.29
C GLU A 55 -13.90 12.26 -12.97
N PHE A 56 -12.76 12.54 -12.33
CA PHE A 56 -12.49 12.01 -10.99
C PHE A 56 -13.55 12.46 -9.99
N GLY A 57 -13.98 11.54 -9.15
CA GLY A 57 -14.92 11.82 -8.08
C GLY A 57 -14.29 12.57 -6.90
N PRO A 58 -15.10 13.01 -5.92
CA PRO A 58 -14.62 13.66 -4.71
C PRO A 58 -13.56 12.84 -3.97
N THR A 59 -12.61 13.54 -3.37
CA THR A 59 -11.55 12.93 -2.54
C THR A 59 -11.96 12.88 -1.07
N ALA A 60 -11.33 12.00 -0.30
CA ALA A 60 -11.51 11.99 1.15
C ALA A 60 -11.00 13.33 1.75
N PRO A 61 -11.75 13.94 2.67
CA PRO A 61 -11.36 15.22 3.28
C PRO A 61 -9.99 15.14 3.96
N GLN A 62 -9.10 16.07 3.62
CA GLN A 62 -7.74 16.10 4.11
C GLN A 62 -7.18 17.53 4.10
N ARG A 63 -6.10 17.77 4.82
CA ARG A 63 -5.26 18.96 4.67
C ARG A 63 -4.04 18.63 3.83
N PRO A 64 -3.56 19.55 2.99
CA PRO A 64 -2.36 19.31 2.18
C PRO A 64 -1.15 19.01 3.06
N TYR A 65 -0.15 18.36 2.48
CA TYR A 65 1.14 18.21 3.15
C TYR A 65 1.71 19.57 3.51
N ARG A 66 2.35 19.64 4.67
CA ARG A 66 3.03 20.87 5.10
C ARG A 66 4.33 21.07 4.35
N PRO A 67 4.75 22.33 4.11
CA PRO A 67 6.07 22.61 3.58
C PRO A 67 7.18 21.92 4.40
N PRO A 68 8.21 21.40 3.74
CA PRO A 68 8.47 21.44 2.30
C PRO A 68 7.96 20.24 1.50
N LEU A 69 7.22 19.29 2.11
CA LEU A 69 6.74 18.06 1.45
C LEU A 69 5.65 18.33 0.40
N ASP A 70 4.86 19.39 0.57
CA ASP A 70 3.84 19.85 -0.37
C ASP A 70 4.35 20.06 -1.80
N ARG A 71 5.65 20.40 -1.94
CA ARG A 71 6.29 20.59 -3.26
C ARG A 71 6.78 19.29 -3.89
N LEU A 72 6.94 18.25 -3.10
CA LEU A 72 7.45 16.95 -3.54
C LEU A 72 6.33 15.95 -3.77
N ILE A 73 5.28 16.05 -2.98
CA ILE A 73 4.09 15.19 -3.05
C ILE A 73 2.88 16.11 -3.19
N PRO A 74 2.45 16.42 -4.42
CA PRO A 74 1.29 17.26 -4.64
C PRO A 74 0.02 16.56 -4.15
N ASP A 75 -0.86 17.31 -3.52
CA ASP A 75 -2.19 16.85 -3.14
C ASP A 75 -3.20 17.12 -4.27
N VAL A 76 -4.21 16.24 -4.35
CA VAL A 76 -5.39 16.45 -5.19
C VAL A 76 -6.58 16.49 -4.27
N ASP A 77 -7.26 17.64 -4.23
CA ASP A 77 -8.46 17.86 -3.45
C ASP A 77 -9.64 18.17 -4.40
N ILE A 78 -10.60 17.26 -4.45
CA ILE A 78 -11.83 17.41 -5.24
C ILE A 78 -13.00 17.44 -4.24
N PRO A 79 -13.70 18.57 -4.13
CA PRO A 79 -14.75 18.73 -3.13
C PRO A 79 -15.97 17.85 -3.42
N GLY A 80 -16.64 17.41 -2.37
CA GLY A 80 -17.87 16.62 -2.44
C GLY A 80 -17.97 15.57 -1.34
N GLU A 81 -19.09 14.86 -1.31
CA GLU A 81 -19.36 13.88 -0.26
C GLU A 81 -19.18 12.43 -0.70
N GLU A 82 -19.36 12.13 -1.99
CA GLU A 82 -19.21 10.76 -2.54
C GLU A 82 -17.74 10.35 -2.68
N CYS A 83 -16.94 10.47 -1.61
CA CYS A 83 -15.50 10.20 -1.65
C CYS A 83 -15.16 8.70 -1.62
N LEU A 84 -16.13 7.81 -1.42
CA LEU A 84 -15.94 6.35 -1.55
C LEU A 84 -16.17 5.93 -3.01
N ASN A 85 -15.24 6.30 -3.85
CA ASN A 85 -15.27 6.06 -5.28
C ASN A 85 -13.96 5.42 -5.77
N LEU A 86 -14.02 4.89 -6.99
CA LEU A 86 -12.89 4.26 -7.66
C LEU A 86 -12.86 4.66 -9.14
N ASN A 87 -11.72 4.41 -9.77
CA ASN A 87 -11.50 4.65 -11.19
C ASN A 87 -11.07 3.35 -11.86
N VAL A 88 -11.44 3.15 -13.12
CA VAL A 88 -11.10 1.96 -13.90
C VAL A 88 -10.48 2.38 -15.23
N TRP A 89 -9.34 1.78 -15.59
CA TRP A 89 -8.75 1.84 -16.93
C TRP A 89 -8.67 0.43 -17.50
N ALA A 90 -9.15 0.25 -18.72
CA ALA A 90 -9.17 -1.03 -19.40
C ALA A 90 -8.89 -0.88 -20.90
N PRO A 91 -8.33 -1.88 -21.58
CA PRO A 91 -8.32 -1.93 -23.03
C PRO A 91 -9.76 -1.85 -23.56
N ARG A 92 -10.00 -1.08 -24.64
CA ARG A 92 -11.34 -0.95 -25.24
C ARG A 92 -11.95 -2.28 -25.72
N ALA A 93 -11.12 -3.15 -26.23
CA ALA A 93 -11.53 -4.46 -26.75
C ALA A 93 -10.67 -5.55 -26.09
N ALA A 94 -11.22 -6.20 -25.09
CA ALA A 94 -10.67 -7.44 -24.55
C ALA A 94 -11.46 -8.61 -25.15
N GLY A 95 -10.76 -9.54 -25.79
CA GLY A 95 -11.36 -10.79 -26.29
C GLY A 95 -11.57 -11.79 -25.16
N GLU A 96 -10.59 -11.90 -24.26
CA GLU A 96 -10.60 -12.73 -23.06
C GLU A 96 -10.56 -11.85 -21.81
N PRO A 97 -11.09 -12.32 -20.66
CA PRO A 97 -10.99 -11.59 -19.39
C PRO A 97 -9.53 -11.31 -19.01
N LEU A 98 -9.24 -10.08 -18.61
CA LEU A 98 -7.90 -9.58 -18.33
C LEU A 98 -7.57 -9.56 -16.82
N PRO A 99 -6.30 -9.76 -16.42
CA PRO A 99 -5.88 -9.60 -15.05
C PRO A 99 -6.20 -8.18 -14.54
N VAL A 100 -6.53 -8.07 -13.26
CA VAL A 100 -6.91 -6.83 -12.61
C VAL A 100 -5.85 -6.45 -11.59
N LEU A 101 -5.41 -5.19 -11.60
CA LEU A 101 -4.56 -4.61 -10.56
C LEU A 101 -5.34 -3.51 -9.83
N VAL A 102 -5.53 -3.69 -8.52
CA VAL A 102 -6.20 -2.71 -7.65
C VAL A 102 -5.15 -1.92 -6.89
N TRP A 103 -5.08 -0.62 -7.14
CA TRP A 103 -4.14 0.29 -6.48
C TRP A 103 -4.75 0.92 -5.23
N ILE A 104 -4.07 0.77 -4.10
CA ILE A 104 -4.38 1.40 -2.81
C ILE A 104 -3.26 2.39 -2.50
N HIS A 105 -3.58 3.69 -2.54
CA HIS A 105 -2.60 4.75 -2.36
C HIS A 105 -2.06 4.84 -0.93
N GLY A 106 -0.87 5.43 -0.78
CA GLY A 106 -0.26 5.76 0.49
C GLY A 106 -0.75 7.09 1.08
N GLY A 107 0.08 7.68 1.95
CA GLY A 107 -0.19 8.97 2.57
C GLY A 107 -0.44 8.91 4.08
N SER A 108 0.18 7.96 4.77
CA SER A 108 0.16 7.83 6.25
C SER A 108 -1.25 7.72 6.83
N LEU A 109 -2.19 7.11 6.10
CA LEU A 109 -3.63 6.98 6.44
C LEU A 109 -4.32 8.34 6.66
N ARG A 110 -3.73 9.42 6.22
CA ARG A 110 -4.15 10.79 6.47
C ARG A 110 -4.29 11.63 5.20
N ASN A 111 -3.46 11.39 4.22
CA ASN A 111 -3.39 12.08 2.93
C ASN A 111 -3.49 11.09 1.77
N GLY A 112 -3.65 11.62 0.58
CA GLY A 112 -3.63 10.88 -0.67
C GLY A 112 -4.99 10.76 -1.34
N SER A 113 -4.96 10.36 -2.60
CA SER A 113 -6.15 10.20 -3.43
C SER A 113 -5.86 9.29 -4.62
N ALA A 114 -6.88 8.52 -5.02
CA ALA A 114 -6.87 7.77 -6.27
C ALA A 114 -6.93 8.65 -7.53
N ALA A 115 -7.16 9.96 -7.37
CA ALA A 115 -7.20 10.93 -8.45
C ALA A 115 -5.83 11.55 -8.78
N MET A 116 -4.75 11.15 -8.09
CA MET A 116 -3.42 11.67 -8.39
C MET A 116 -2.99 11.32 -9.82
N PRO A 117 -2.53 12.30 -10.63
CA PRO A 117 -2.10 12.05 -12.02
C PRO A 117 -1.00 10.98 -12.13
N LEU A 118 -0.19 10.81 -11.08
CA LEU A 118 0.85 9.78 -11.01
C LEU A 118 0.28 8.36 -11.14
N TYR A 119 -0.97 8.14 -10.72
CA TYR A 119 -1.65 6.83 -10.72
C TYR A 119 -2.51 6.60 -11.97
N ASP A 120 -2.26 7.34 -13.07
CA ASP A 120 -2.95 7.11 -14.34
C ASP A 120 -2.70 5.66 -14.83
N GLY A 121 -3.78 4.91 -15.00
CA GLY A 121 -3.74 3.48 -15.33
C GLY A 121 -3.54 3.15 -16.79
N ARG A 122 -3.34 4.14 -17.67
CA ARG A 122 -3.24 3.93 -19.12
C ARG A 122 -2.13 2.96 -19.51
N ALA A 123 -0.97 3.03 -18.86
CA ALA A 123 0.14 2.12 -19.16
C ALA A 123 -0.21 0.66 -18.85
N PHE A 124 -0.83 0.40 -17.70
CA PHE A 124 -1.31 -0.93 -17.36
C PHE A 124 -2.37 -1.44 -18.35
N ALA A 125 -3.33 -0.58 -18.71
CA ALA A 125 -4.35 -0.92 -19.70
C ALA A 125 -3.75 -1.16 -21.09
N ARG A 126 -2.77 -0.34 -21.52
CA ARG A 126 -2.00 -0.57 -22.77
C ARG A 126 -1.36 -1.97 -22.78
N ASP A 127 -0.88 -2.43 -21.66
CA ASP A 127 -0.14 -3.68 -21.52
C ASP A 127 -1.03 -4.85 -21.04
N GLY A 128 -2.36 -4.70 -21.17
CA GLY A 128 -3.33 -5.78 -20.99
C GLY A 128 -3.75 -6.07 -19.56
N VAL A 129 -3.60 -5.11 -18.64
CA VAL A 129 -4.05 -5.21 -17.24
C VAL A 129 -5.13 -4.16 -16.99
N VAL A 130 -6.28 -4.57 -16.46
CA VAL A 130 -7.29 -3.62 -15.97
C VAL A 130 -6.80 -3.00 -14.68
N LEU A 131 -6.59 -1.67 -14.65
CA LEU A 131 -6.23 -0.96 -13.44
C LEU A 131 -7.47 -0.39 -12.76
N VAL A 132 -7.56 -0.59 -11.45
CA VAL A 132 -8.55 0.05 -10.57
C VAL A 132 -7.81 0.84 -9.49
N SER A 133 -8.04 2.15 -9.37
CA SER A 133 -7.52 2.95 -8.24
C SER A 133 -8.65 3.33 -7.30
N VAL A 134 -8.42 3.26 -5.98
CA VAL A 134 -9.46 3.32 -4.96
C VAL A 134 -9.23 4.45 -3.98
N ASN A 135 -10.24 5.31 -3.76
CA ASN A 135 -10.31 6.22 -2.63
C ASN A 135 -10.86 5.48 -1.40
N TYR A 136 -10.45 5.89 -0.21
CA TYR A 136 -10.96 5.38 1.07
C TYR A 136 -10.90 6.49 2.13
N ARG A 137 -11.66 6.38 3.21
CA ARG A 137 -11.63 7.38 4.29
C ARG A 137 -10.26 7.49 4.93
N LEU A 138 -9.87 8.72 5.20
CA LEU A 138 -8.59 9.09 5.78
C LEU A 138 -8.75 9.69 7.19
N GLY A 139 -7.63 9.83 7.88
CA GLY A 139 -7.58 10.52 9.16
C GLY A 139 -8.54 9.95 10.21
N VAL A 140 -9.14 10.83 10.99
CA VAL A 140 -10.05 10.44 12.06
C VAL A 140 -11.32 9.79 11.54
N GLU A 141 -11.80 10.15 10.36
CA GLU A 141 -12.97 9.54 9.72
C GLU A 141 -12.75 8.05 9.39
N GLY A 142 -11.55 7.70 8.90
CA GLY A 142 -11.19 6.33 8.51
C GLY A 142 -10.54 5.51 9.61
N PHE A 143 -9.72 6.12 10.46
CA PHE A 143 -8.81 5.41 11.36
C PHE A 143 -8.81 5.93 12.81
N GLY A 144 -9.72 6.82 13.15
CA GLY A 144 -9.94 7.19 14.55
C GLY A 144 -10.56 6.03 15.34
N VAL A 145 -10.06 5.76 16.54
CA VAL A 145 -10.54 4.69 17.42
C VAL A 145 -11.48 5.25 18.46
N PHE A 146 -12.75 4.83 18.39
CA PHE A 146 -13.82 5.28 19.27
C PHE A 146 -14.46 4.11 20.02
N PRO A 147 -15.05 4.33 21.21
CA PRO A 147 -15.75 3.27 21.94
C PRO A 147 -17.07 2.85 21.30
N ASP A 148 -17.67 3.72 20.47
CA ASP A 148 -19.04 3.64 19.94
C ASP A 148 -19.08 3.55 18.39
N ALA A 149 -17.97 3.25 17.75
CA ALA A 149 -17.89 3.06 16.30
C ALA A 149 -16.98 1.89 15.93
N PRO A 150 -17.15 1.27 14.74
CA PRO A 150 -16.23 0.25 14.24
C PRO A 150 -14.81 0.81 14.11
N ASP A 151 -13.82 0.01 14.43
CA ASP A 151 -12.42 0.35 14.17
C ASP A 151 -12.08 0.14 12.67
N ASN A 152 -10.91 0.61 12.22
CA ASN A 152 -10.37 0.36 10.88
C ASN A 152 -11.35 0.66 9.72
N ARG A 153 -12.18 1.69 9.84
CA ARG A 153 -13.23 2.02 8.84
C ARG A 153 -12.66 2.25 7.43
N GLY A 154 -11.48 2.88 7.31
CA GLY A 154 -10.81 3.04 6.02
C GLY A 154 -10.36 1.69 5.41
N LEU A 155 -10.05 0.69 6.25
CA LEU A 155 -9.77 -0.67 5.78
C LEU A 155 -11.07 -1.39 5.37
N LEU A 156 -12.18 -1.15 6.08
CA LEU A 156 -13.51 -1.62 5.66
C LEU A 156 -13.92 -1.03 4.32
N ASP A 157 -13.58 0.24 4.04
CA ASP A 157 -13.82 0.87 2.74
C ASP A 157 -13.04 0.16 1.63
N GLN A 158 -11.77 -0.17 1.87
CA GLN A 158 -10.95 -0.93 0.92
C GLN A 158 -11.52 -2.33 0.65
N ILE A 159 -12.02 -3.01 1.69
CA ILE A 159 -12.74 -4.29 1.53
C ILE A 159 -14.00 -4.11 0.68
N ALA A 160 -14.79 -3.06 0.93
CA ALA A 160 -15.98 -2.77 0.13
C ALA A 160 -15.64 -2.50 -1.35
N ALA A 161 -14.53 -1.81 -1.63
CA ALA A 161 -14.03 -1.61 -2.98
C ALA A 161 -13.59 -2.93 -3.64
N LEU A 162 -12.95 -3.83 -2.91
CA LEU A 162 -12.57 -5.16 -3.42
C LEU A 162 -13.80 -6.05 -3.67
N VAL A 163 -14.83 -5.95 -2.83
CA VAL A 163 -16.14 -6.58 -3.08
C VAL A 163 -16.76 -6.02 -4.36
N TRP A 164 -16.73 -4.69 -4.55
CA TRP A 164 -17.20 -4.08 -5.78
C TRP A 164 -16.41 -4.59 -7.01
N VAL A 165 -15.09 -4.73 -6.92
CA VAL A 165 -14.25 -5.29 -8.01
C VAL A 165 -14.69 -6.72 -8.33
N ARG A 166 -14.81 -7.60 -7.35
CA ARG A 166 -15.30 -8.97 -7.53
C ARG A 166 -16.63 -9.01 -8.28
N ASP A 167 -17.55 -8.13 -7.93
CA ASP A 167 -18.93 -8.17 -8.40
C ASP A 167 -19.13 -7.47 -9.75
N ASN A 168 -18.24 -6.54 -10.14
CA ASN A 168 -18.47 -5.65 -11.27
C ASN A 168 -17.38 -5.62 -12.34
N ILE A 169 -16.14 -6.04 -12.03
CA ILE A 169 -15.00 -5.79 -12.92
C ILE A 169 -15.09 -6.53 -14.27
N ALA A 170 -15.86 -7.60 -14.33
CA ALA A 170 -16.16 -8.29 -15.57
C ALA A 170 -16.87 -7.39 -16.60
N GLY A 171 -17.71 -6.44 -16.14
CA GLY A 171 -18.34 -5.43 -17.00
C GLY A 171 -17.36 -4.46 -17.67
N PHE A 172 -16.09 -4.45 -17.22
CA PHE A 172 -15.00 -3.64 -17.74
C PHE A 172 -13.92 -4.50 -18.44
N GLY A 173 -14.19 -5.80 -18.63
CA GLY A 173 -13.26 -6.73 -19.27
C GLY A 173 -12.22 -7.35 -18.33
N GLY A 174 -12.31 -7.14 -17.02
CA GLY A 174 -11.42 -7.72 -16.02
C GLY A 174 -11.89 -9.10 -15.55
N ASP A 175 -10.95 -9.95 -15.14
CA ASP A 175 -11.20 -11.26 -14.53
C ASP A 175 -11.24 -11.14 -13.00
N PRO A 176 -12.41 -11.30 -12.34
CA PRO A 176 -12.51 -11.31 -10.89
C PRO A 176 -11.75 -12.48 -10.24
N GLY A 177 -11.40 -13.54 -10.99
CA GLY A 177 -10.56 -14.65 -10.56
C GLY A 177 -9.05 -14.36 -10.68
N CYS A 178 -8.64 -13.20 -11.20
CA CYS A 178 -7.23 -12.84 -11.38
C CYS A 178 -6.95 -11.40 -10.87
N VAL A 179 -7.22 -11.14 -9.59
CA VAL A 179 -7.06 -9.84 -8.94
C VAL A 179 -5.76 -9.78 -8.16
N THR A 180 -4.94 -8.75 -8.44
CA THR A 180 -3.75 -8.37 -7.68
C THR A 180 -4.02 -7.07 -6.96
N VAL A 181 -3.82 -7.00 -5.64
CA VAL A 181 -3.83 -5.74 -4.90
C VAL A 181 -2.40 -5.18 -4.82
N CYS A 182 -2.23 -3.90 -5.08
CA CYS A 182 -0.94 -3.22 -5.08
C CYS A 182 -1.05 -1.90 -4.32
N GLY A 183 -0.06 -1.57 -3.51
CA GLY A 183 -0.06 -0.30 -2.79
C GLY A 183 1.32 0.06 -2.27
N GLU A 184 1.48 1.34 -1.97
CA GLU A 184 2.72 1.89 -1.45
C GLU A 184 2.49 2.48 -0.06
N SER A 185 3.53 2.42 0.82
CA SER A 185 3.50 3.04 2.15
C SER A 185 2.28 2.58 2.97
N ALA A 186 1.41 3.50 3.38
CA ALA A 186 0.18 3.19 4.12
C ALA A 186 -0.78 2.27 3.33
N GLY A 187 -0.79 2.35 1.99
CA GLY A 187 -1.53 1.43 1.13
C GLY A 187 -0.99 0.00 1.23
N ALA A 188 0.34 -0.17 1.22
CA ALA A 188 0.99 -1.46 1.41
C ALA A 188 0.78 -2.01 2.83
N ILE A 189 0.82 -1.14 3.87
CA ILE A 189 0.49 -1.51 5.25
C ILE A 189 -0.97 -2.01 5.35
N SER A 190 -1.90 -1.34 4.65
CA SER A 190 -3.29 -1.78 4.57
C SER A 190 -3.41 -3.15 3.91
N ILE A 191 -2.72 -3.37 2.77
CA ILE A 191 -2.71 -4.65 2.08
C ILE A 191 -2.11 -5.75 2.97
N ALA A 192 -1.06 -5.45 3.73
CA ALA A 192 -0.48 -6.41 4.68
C ALA A 192 -1.50 -6.88 5.74
N ALA A 193 -2.40 -6.00 6.20
CA ALA A 193 -3.51 -6.36 7.07
C ALA A 193 -4.61 -7.14 6.31
N LEU A 194 -4.93 -6.76 5.07
CA LEU A 194 -5.91 -7.47 4.23
C LEU A 194 -5.47 -8.91 3.91
N LEU A 195 -4.16 -9.19 3.80
CA LEU A 195 -3.62 -10.55 3.57
C LEU A 195 -4.08 -11.57 4.62
N THR A 196 -4.39 -11.11 5.81
CA THR A 196 -4.75 -11.95 6.96
C THR A 196 -6.15 -11.67 7.49
N SER A 197 -6.85 -10.73 6.89
CA SER A 197 -8.22 -10.39 7.26
C SER A 197 -9.22 -11.45 6.78
N PRO A 198 -10.03 -12.03 7.68
CA PRO A 198 -11.08 -12.97 7.27
C PRO A 198 -12.12 -12.32 6.37
N ARG A 199 -12.34 -11.02 6.49
CA ARG A 199 -13.29 -10.26 5.64
C ARG A 199 -12.78 -10.01 4.22
N ALA A 200 -11.47 -10.11 3.98
CA ALA A 200 -10.86 -9.96 2.67
C ALA A 200 -10.53 -11.30 1.98
N ALA A 201 -10.83 -12.41 2.65
CA ALA A 201 -10.54 -13.75 2.13
C ALA A 201 -11.21 -13.97 0.76
N GLY A 202 -10.41 -14.38 -0.23
CA GLY A 202 -10.88 -14.67 -1.60
C GLY A 202 -11.19 -13.46 -2.46
N LEU A 203 -10.99 -12.21 -1.99
CA LEU A 203 -11.20 -11.00 -2.79
C LEU A 203 -10.02 -10.68 -3.72
N PHE A 204 -8.86 -11.24 -3.48
CA PHE A 204 -7.69 -11.10 -4.34
C PHE A 204 -6.79 -12.34 -4.29
N HIS A 205 -5.94 -12.50 -5.29
CA HIS A 205 -5.16 -13.70 -5.56
C HIS A 205 -3.65 -13.46 -5.47
N ARG A 206 -3.23 -12.20 -5.59
CA ARG A 206 -1.84 -11.73 -5.47
C ARG A 206 -1.80 -10.38 -4.77
N ALA A 207 -0.66 -10.08 -4.15
CA ALA A 207 -0.45 -8.78 -3.50
C ALA A 207 0.94 -8.22 -3.77
N VAL A 208 1.02 -6.89 -3.86
CA VAL A 208 2.29 -6.14 -3.99
C VAL A 208 2.39 -5.14 -2.85
N LEU A 209 3.44 -5.25 -2.04
CA LEU A 209 3.74 -4.35 -0.92
C LEU A 209 4.95 -3.50 -1.25
N GLN A 210 4.73 -2.23 -1.61
CA GLN A 210 5.78 -1.25 -1.87
C GLN A 210 6.02 -0.41 -0.62
N SER A 211 7.20 -0.52 -0.01
CA SER A 211 7.64 0.31 1.13
C SER A 211 6.67 0.34 2.32
N GLY A 212 5.92 -0.72 2.57
CA GLY A 212 4.92 -0.82 3.65
C GLY A 212 4.84 -2.23 4.24
N PRO A 213 5.60 -2.51 5.31
CA PRO A 213 5.53 -3.80 6.01
C PRO A 213 4.27 -3.92 6.87
N PRO A 214 3.91 -5.13 7.34
CA PRO A 214 2.88 -5.30 8.34
C PRO A 214 3.13 -4.40 9.55
N HIS A 215 2.17 -3.58 9.88
CA HIS A 215 2.23 -2.70 11.04
C HIS A 215 0.84 -2.45 11.61
N THR A 216 0.60 -2.93 12.82
CA THR A 216 -0.63 -2.72 13.59
C THR A 216 -0.27 -2.32 15.02
N VAL A 217 -1.17 -1.64 15.69
CA VAL A 217 -1.02 -1.28 17.10
C VAL A 217 -2.20 -1.80 17.91
N THR A 218 -2.07 -1.78 19.23
CA THR A 218 -3.20 -2.10 20.11
C THR A 218 -4.29 -1.03 19.99
N ARG A 219 -5.55 -1.39 20.22
CA ARG A 219 -6.68 -0.46 20.25
C ARG A 219 -6.44 0.70 21.23
N ALA A 220 -5.80 0.43 22.37
CA ALA A 220 -5.47 1.43 23.39
C ALA A 220 -4.45 2.48 22.87
N GLU A 221 -3.49 2.05 22.05
CA GLU A 221 -2.52 2.94 21.39
C GLU A 221 -3.18 3.76 20.29
N GLY A 222 -3.96 3.15 19.40
CA GLY A 222 -4.70 3.85 18.34
C GLY A 222 -5.65 4.93 18.88
N ALA A 223 -6.30 4.67 20.02
CA ALA A 223 -7.17 5.64 20.67
C ALA A 223 -6.46 6.90 21.22
N ARG A 224 -5.12 6.92 21.30
CA ARG A 224 -4.39 8.10 21.82
C ARG A 224 -4.62 9.34 20.98
N THR A 225 -4.66 9.20 19.65
CA THR A 225 -4.87 10.32 18.73
C THR A 225 -6.27 10.91 18.91
N VAL A 226 -7.30 10.07 18.96
CA VAL A 226 -8.68 10.51 19.20
C VAL A 226 -8.82 11.22 20.56
N ARG A 227 -8.21 10.69 21.63
CA ARG A 227 -8.22 11.35 22.95
C ARG A 227 -7.53 12.71 22.92
N ALA A 228 -6.43 12.85 22.19
CA ALA A 228 -5.75 14.13 22.02
C ALA A 228 -6.62 15.14 21.25
N MET A 229 -7.28 14.68 20.17
CA MET A 229 -8.23 15.51 19.42
C MET A 229 -9.43 15.92 20.25
N ALA A 230 -10.05 15.02 20.99
CA ALA A 230 -11.18 15.26 21.90
C ALA A 230 -10.84 16.35 22.93
N LYS A 231 -9.65 16.25 23.53
CA LYS A 231 -9.16 17.30 24.46
C LYS A 231 -9.01 18.66 23.79
N ALA A 232 -8.48 18.72 22.56
CA ALA A 232 -8.32 19.96 21.81
C ALA A 232 -9.67 20.56 21.38
N LEU A 233 -10.61 19.70 21.01
CA LEU A 233 -11.98 20.07 20.62
C LEU A 233 -12.87 20.41 21.83
N ARG A 234 -12.53 19.94 23.03
CA ARG A 234 -13.31 20.04 24.26
C ARG A 234 -14.64 19.29 24.17
N VAL A 235 -14.62 18.07 23.57
CA VAL A 235 -15.75 17.16 23.46
C VAL A 235 -15.35 15.79 24.01
N PRO A 236 -16.31 14.93 24.38
CA PRO A 236 -16.06 13.51 24.67
C PRO A 236 -15.39 12.80 23.49
N ALA A 237 -14.57 11.77 23.77
CA ALA A 237 -13.87 10.98 22.77
C ALA A 237 -14.77 9.86 22.20
N THR A 238 -15.96 10.21 21.70
CA THR A 238 -16.95 9.32 21.10
C THR A 238 -17.21 9.72 19.64
N ALA A 239 -17.61 8.76 18.82
CA ALA A 239 -17.97 9.00 17.42
C ALA A 239 -19.21 9.91 17.32
N GLU A 240 -20.18 9.74 18.21
CA GLU A 240 -21.40 10.57 18.31
C GLU A 240 -21.04 12.06 18.46
N GLU A 241 -20.18 12.39 19.42
CA GLU A 241 -19.76 13.78 19.65
C GLU A 241 -18.91 14.34 18.51
N PHE A 242 -18.03 13.51 17.93
CA PHE A 242 -17.24 13.91 16.76
C PHE A 242 -18.12 14.12 15.52
N ALA A 243 -19.22 13.38 15.37
CA ALA A 243 -20.17 13.57 14.27
C ALA A 243 -20.81 14.96 14.31
N GLY A 244 -20.99 15.54 15.49
CA GLY A 244 -21.48 16.91 15.69
C GLY A 244 -20.45 18.01 15.44
N VAL A 245 -19.16 17.67 15.31
CA VAL A 245 -18.11 18.66 15.05
C VAL A 245 -18.02 18.94 13.54
N ASP A 246 -17.89 20.23 13.20
CA ASP A 246 -17.65 20.67 11.84
C ASP A 246 -16.40 19.99 11.24
N ARG A 247 -16.50 19.59 9.98
CA ARG A 247 -15.45 18.83 9.28
C ARG A 247 -14.14 19.61 9.20
N GLU A 248 -14.21 20.88 8.84
CA GLU A 248 -13.04 21.73 8.69
C GLU A 248 -12.30 21.89 10.03
N ARG A 249 -13.06 22.05 11.12
CA ARG A 249 -12.50 22.09 12.46
C ARG A 249 -11.84 20.77 12.87
N LEU A 250 -12.42 19.62 12.50
CA LEU A 250 -11.77 18.32 12.73
C LEU A 250 -10.44 18.21 11.99
N LEU A 251 -10.42 18.63 10.72
CA LEU A 251 -9.21 18.62 9.89
C LEU A 251 -8.13 19.55 10.45
N ASP A 252 -8.49 20.74 10.92
CA ASP A 252 -7.53 21.69 11.53
C ASP A 252 -6.91 21.13 12.79
N VAL A 253 -7.71 20.54 13.68
CA VAL A 253 -7.21 19.92 14.92
C VAL A 253 -6.36 18.68 14.58
N GLN A 254 -6.77 17.87 13.63
CA GLN A 254 -5.99 16.75 13.14
C GLN A 254 -4.64 17.19 12.62
N ASP A 255 -4.60 18.20 11.74
CA ASP A 255 -3.35 18.70 11.16
C ASP A 255 -2.45 19.33 12.21
N ALA A 256 -3.00 20.05 13.17
CA ALA A 256 -2.23 20.63 14.27
C ALA A 256 -1.51 19.56 15.13
N LEU A 257 -2.16 18.41 15.35
CA LEU A 257 -1.65 17.34 16.20
C LEU A 257 -0.75 16.36 15.43
N VAL A 258 -1.18 15.93 14.24
CA VAL A 258 -0.53 14.85 13.50
C VAL A 258 0.14 15.27 12.20
N GLY A 259 -0.07 16.53 11.74
CA GLY A 259 0.45 17.03 10.47
C GLY A 259 1.98 17.07 10.38
N ARG A 260 2.70 16.94 11.50
CA ARG A 260 4.16 16.90 11.57
C ARG A 260 4.70 15.48 11.82
N ALA A 261 3.81 14.51 11.99
CA ALA A 261 4.24 13.13 12.21
C ALA A 261 4.79 12.53 10.92
N ASP A 262 5.88 11.80 11.01
CA ASP A 262 6.47 11.01 9.95
C ASP A 262 6.97 9.66 10.50
N PRO A 263 7.19 8.64 9.63
CA PRO A 263 7.59 7.29 10.07
C PRO A 263 8.94 7.26 10.80
N VAL A 264 9.80 8.24 10.57
CA VAL A 264 11.17 8.27 11.14
C VAL A 264 11.22 9.01 12.45
N SER A 265 10.58 10.19 12.53
CA SER A 265 10.55 11.00 13.76
C SER A 265 9.50 10.51 14.77
N GLY A 266 8.49 9.78 14.29
CA GLY A 266 7.35 9.35 15.08
C GLY A 266 6.41 10.50 15.43
N GLY A 267 5.58 10.31 16.44
CA GLY A 267 4.59 11.29 16.90
C GLY A 267 3.18 10.68 16.91
N PRO A 268 2.15 11.45 17.29
CA PRO A 268 0.77 11.00 17.14
C PRO A 268 0.44 10.78 15.68
N GLY A 269 -0.28 9.69 15.38
CA GLY A 269 -0.63 9.30 14.01
C GLY A 269 -1.86 8.42 14.00
N PHE A 270 -2.33 8.09 12.80
CA PHE A 270 -3.35 7.07 12.60
C PHE A 270 -2.69 5.74 12.28
N HIS A 271 -3.28 4.67 12.77
CA HIS A 271 -2.76 3.30 12.64
C HIS A 271 -3.89 2.33 12.40
N LEU A 272 -3.58 1.21 11.78
CA LEU A 272 -4.44 0.04 11.83
C LEU A 272 -4.34 -0.56 13.24
N VAL A 273 -5.49 -0.91 13.81
CA VAL A 273 -5.56 -1.49 15.16
C VAL A 273 -6.04 -2.92 15.11
N VAL A 274 -5.51 -3.74 16.02
CA VAL A 274 -6.03 -5.08 16.24
C VAL A 274 -7.43 -4.96 16.83
N ASP A 275 -8.43 -5.54 16.15
CA ASP A 275 -9.85 -5.48 16.53
C ASP A 275 -10.54 -6.87 16.50
N ASP A 276 -9.80 -7.93 16.14
CA ASP A 276 -10.25 -9.33 16.02
C ASP A 276 -11.40 -9.57 14.99
N ASP A 277 -11.83 -8.53 14.30
CA ASP A 277 -12.85 -8.61 13.26
C ASP A 277 -12.25 -8.42 11.85
N VAL A 278 -11.57 -7.30 11.63
CA VAL A 278 -10.90 -6.97 10.37
C VAL A 278 -9.41 -7.29 10.44
N VAL A 279 -8.80 -6.99 11.59
CA VAL A 279 -7.37 -7.19 11.86
C VAL A 279 -7.23 -8.14 13.04
N PRO A 280 -7.01 -9.45 12.81
CA PRO A 280 -6.91 -10.45 13.87
C PRO A 280 -5.63 -10.29 14.69
N ALA A 281 -5.70 -10.60 16.01
CA ALA A 281 -4.54 -10.62 16.88
C ALA A 281 -3.59 -11.79 16.55
N ASP A 282 -4.15 -12.93 16.12
CA ASP A 282 -3.41 -14.11 15.66
C ASP A 282 -3.73 -14.34 14.16
N PRO A 283 -2.97 -13.70 13.28
CA PRO A 283 -3.26 -13.70 11.84
C PRO A 283 -2.97 -15.08 11.23
N PRO A 284 -3.92 -15.65 10.47
CA PRO A 284 -3.69 -16.90 9.73
C PRO A 284 -2.64 -16.71 8.63
N PRO A 285 -1.90 -17.78 8.26
CA PRO A 285 -1.04 -17.74 7.08
C PRO A 285 -1.83 -17.40 5.82
N SER A 286 -1.31 -16.50 5.01
CA SER A 286 -1.92 -16.11 3.74
C SER A 286 -1.48 -17.03 2.60
N SER A 287 -2.43 -17.49 1.77
CA SER A 287 -2.20 -18.31 0.57
C SER A 287 -1.99 -17.49 -0.72
N VAL A 288 -1.83 -16.19 -0.60
CA VAL A 288 -1.69 -15.24 -1.72
C VAL A 288 -0.22 -15.10 -2.13
N ASP A 289 0.11 -15.15 -3.43
CA ASP A 289 1.47 -14.85 -3.92
C ASP A 289 1.82 -13.38 -3.63
N LEU A 290 3.08 -13.12 -3.26
CA LEU A 290 3.50 -11.81 -2.76
C LEU A 290 4.74 -11.29 -3.51
N LEU A 291 4.67 -10.06 -3.99
CA LEU A 291 5.79 -9.24 -4.40
C LEU A 291 5.98 -8.13 -3.35
N LEU A 292 7.17 -8.00 -2.77
CA LEU A 292 7.41 -6.98 -1.75
C LEU A 292 8.80 -6.36 -1.91
N GLY A 293 8.94 -5.13 -1.47
CA GLY A 293 10.22 -4.45 -1.48
C GLY A 293 10.14 -3.03 -0.95
N CYS A 294 11.28 -2.35 -1.02
CA CYS A 294 11.40 -0.97 -0.58
C CYS A 294 12.49 -0.24 -1.37
N ASN A 295 12.54 1.08 -1.22
CA ASN A 295 13.57 1.91 -1.81
C ASN A 295 14.84 1.87 -0.94
N ARG A 296 16.00 2.10 -1.57
CA ARG A 296 17.30 1.97 -0.88
C ARG A 296 17.50 2.98 0.22
N GLU A 297 17.00 4.20 0.04
CA GLU A 297 17.23 5.35 0.92
C GLU A 297 15.92 6.03 1.34
N GLU A 298 14.94 5.24 1.78
CA GLU A 298 13.57 5.67 2.13
C GLU A 298 13.50 6.96 2.95
N TYR A 299 14.33 7.05 3.99
CA TYR A 299 14.40 8.15 4.95
C TYR A 299 14.63 9.52 4.31
N ARG A 300 15.19 9.58 3.10
CA ARG A 300 15.57 10.83 2.46
C ARG A 300 14.39 11.72 2.12
N LEU A 301 13.21 11.15 1.87
CA LEU A 301 11.99 11.93 1.66
C LEU A 301 11.70 12.91 2.83
N TRP A 302 12.02 12.50 4.06
CA TRP A 302 11.80 13.33 5.25
C TRP A 302 13.06 14.07 5.69
N PHE A 303 14.22 13.43 5.64
CA PHE A 303 15.48 13.98 6.16
C PHE A 303 16.08 15.05 5.28
N VAL A 304 15.94 14.97 3.96
CA VAL A 304 16.49 15.96 3.04
C VAL A 304 15.69 17.27 3.13
N PRO A 305 14.37 17.30 2.91
CA PRO A 305 13.62 18.54 2.95
C PRO A 305 13.62 19.19 4.33
N SER A 306 13.62 18.41 5.39
CA SER A 306 13.69 18.93 6.77
C SER A 306 15.08 19.39 7.18
N GLY A 307 16.13 19.12 6.40
CA GLY A 307 17.52 19.37 6.76
C GLY A 307 18.07 18.47 7.87
N ALA A 308 17.38 17.39 8.22
CA ALA A 308 17.80 16.47 9.29
C ALA A 308 19.14 15.77 8.98
N LEU A 309 19.44 15.53 7.69
CA LEU A 309 20.72 14.94 7.28
C LEU A 309 21.93 15.71 7.82
N ASP A 310 21.85 17.05 7.83
CA ASP A 310 22.94 17.92 8.25
C ASP A 310 22.85 18.30 9.74
N ARG A 311 21.65 18.42 10.28
CA ARG A 311 21.41 18.78 11.69
C ARG A 311 21.72 17.65 12.66
N VAL A 312 21.56 16.39 12.25
CA VAL A 312 21.91 15.24 13.08
C VAL A 312 23.41 15.13 13.23
N ASN A 313 23.94 15.46 14.39
CA ASN A 313 25.35 15.32 14.75
C ASN A 313 25.59 14.02 15.58
N ARG A 314 26.84 13.82 16.03
CA ARG A 314 27.21 12.62 16.80
C ARG A 314 26.46 12.50 18.13
N LEU A 315 26.17 13.62 18.79
CA LEU A 315 25.43 13.64 20.05
C LEU A 315 23.96 13.28 19.81
N THR A 316 23.33 13.93 18.83
CA THR A 316 21.94 13.64 18.46
C THR A 316 21.75 12.18 18.05
N LEU A 317 22.69 11.61 17.27
CA LEU A 317 22.67 10.17 16.94
C LEU A 317 22.77 9.31 18.22
N ARG A 318 23.65 9.63 19.16
CA ARG A 318 23.75 8.91 20.43
C ARG A 318 22.46 8.96 21.23
N LEU A 319 21.82 10.12 21.32
CA LEU A 319 20.53 10.29 21.99
C LEU A 319 19.42 9.48 21.30
N ALA A 320 19.38 9.47 19.97
CA ALA A 320 18.44 8.64 19.21
C ALA A 320 18.63 7.14 19.50
N LEU A 321 19.90 6.66 19.50
CA LEU A 321 20.20 5.27 19.85
C LEU A 321 19.71 4.92 21.26
N LEU A 322 19.93 5.79 22.24
CA LEU A 322 19.45 5.60 23.61
C LEU A 322 17.92 5.62 23.69
N ARG A 323 17.29 6.58 23.03
CA ARG A 323 15.82 6.73 23.00
C ARG A 323 15.11 5.50 22.43
N PHE A 324 15.67 4.94 21.36
CA PHE A 324 15.12 3.77 20.68
C PHE A 324 15.75 2.45 21.16
N ARG A 325 16.56 2.49 22.22
CA ARG A 325 17.26 1.32 22.81
C ARG A 325 18.09 0.53 21.80
N ILE A 326 18.66 1.21 20.80
CA ILE A 326 19.46 0.58 19.77
C ILE A 326 20.88 0.35 20.29
N PRO A 327 21.39 -0.91 20.28
CA PRO A 327 22.77 -1.19 20.73
C PRO A 327 23.81 -0.44 19.90
N GLY A 328 24.82 0.13 20.54
CA GLY A 328 25.87 0.88 19.87
C GLY A 328 26.68 0.06 18.83
N ARG A 329 26.67 -1.28 18.94
CA ARG A 329 27.28 -2.18 17.94
C ARG A 329 26.60 -2.05 16.58
N VAL A 330 25.28 -1.86 16.54
CA VAL A 330 24.50 -1.66 15.29
C VAL A 330 25.01 -0.41 14.56
N ALA A 331 25.06 0.74 15.25
CA ALA A 331 25.55 1.98 14.64
C ALA A 331 27.03 1.89 14.20
N ARG A 332 27.86 1.09 14.88
CA ARG A 332 29.24 0.84 14.44
C ARG A 332 29.29 0.08 13.12
N LEU A 333 28.45 -0.93 12.97
CA LEU A 333 28.34 -1.73 11.74
C LEU A 333 27.95 -0.84 10.54
N TYR A 334 26.91 -0.01 10.70
CA TYR A 334 26.49 0.92 9.63
C TYR A 334 27.57 1.93 9.26
N ARG A 335 28.34 2.42 10.24
CA ARG A 335 29.49 3.31 9.97
C ARG A 335 30.63 2.59 9.25
N ALA A 336 30.91 1.35 9.59
CA ALA A 336 31.95 0.56 8.94
C ALA A 336 31.64 0.35 7.45
N GLY A 337 30.38 0.09 7.11
CA GLY A 337 29.93 -0.04 5.72
C GLY A 337 29.86 1.29 4.95
N ARG A 338 29.96 2.46 5.65
CA ARG A 338 29.82 3.80 5.05
C ARG A 338 30.89 4.77 5.58
N PRO A 339 32.16 4.57 5.22
CA PRO A 339 33.26 5.43 5.67
C PRO A 339 33.00 6.90 5.32
N GLY A 340 33.16 7.79 6.29
CA GLY A 340 32.95 9.24 6.08
C GLY A 340 31.50 9.73 6.06
N ALA A 341 30.51 8.86 6.14
CA ALA A 341 29.10 9.26 6.13
C ALA A 341 28.74 10.13 7.34
N LYS A 342 27.92 11.17 7.10
CA LYS A 342 27.39 12.03 8.15
C LYS A 342 26.51 11.22 9.12
N PRO A 343 26.44 11.62 10.41
CA PRO A 343 25.57 10.93 11.39
C PRO A 343 24.09 10.84 10.98
N GLY A 344 23.57 11.84 10.27
CA GLY A 344 22.19 11.84 9.76
C GLY A 344 21.97 10.74 8.69
N VAL A 345 22.95 10.49 7.85
CA VAL A 345 22.91 9.37 6.89
C VAL A 345 22.87 8.03 7.62
N ILE A 346 23.74 7.85 8.63
CA ILE A 346 23.75 6.61 9.44
C ILE A 346 22.41 6.39 10.14
N LEU A 347 21.84 7.44 10.73
CA LEU A 347 20.54 7.35 11.38
C LEU A 347 19.42 6.98 10.37
N GLY A 348 19.43 7.60 9.21
CA GLY A 348 18.43 7.35 8.16
C GLY A 348 18.51 5.94 7.59
N GLU A 349 19.73 5.45 7.30
CA GLU A 349 19.95 4.07 6.84
C GLU A 349 19.44 3.04 7.86
N MET A 350 19.74 3.29 9.15
CA MET A 350 19.25 2.46 10.24
C MET A 350 17.70 2.53 10.33
N ALA A 351 17.11 3.71 10.13
CA ALA A 351 15.66 3.87 10.13
C ALA A 351 15.00 3.11 8.96
N THR A 352 15.55 3.17 7.74
CA THR A 352 15.05 2.39 6.60
C THR A 352 15.06 0.89 6.90
N ASP A 353 16.16 0.38 7.45
CA ASP A 353 16.29 -1.04 7.74
C ASP A 353 15.39 -1.49 8.90
N LEU A 354 15.28 -0.67 9.95
CA LEU A 354 14.46 -0.98 11.12
C LEU A 354 12.94 -0.94 10.81
N LEU A 355 12.51 0.09 10.06
CA LEU A 355 11.09 0.37 9.86
C LEU A 355 10.51 -0.32 8.63
N LEU A 356 11.30 -0.57 7.59
CA LEU A 356 10.81 -1.06 6.31
C LEU A 356 11.49 -2.34 5.86
N ARG A 357 12.78 -2.31 5.49
CA ARG A 357 13.46 -3.46 4.87
C ARG A 357 13.52 -4.68 5.78
N GLY A 358 13.88 -4.51 7.04
CA GLY A 358 13.94 -5.61 8.01
C GLY A 358 12.58 -6.28 8.23
N PRO A 359 11.50 -5.54 8.53
CA PRO A 359 10.17 -6.11 8.62
C PRO A 359 9.66 -6.80 7.35
N LEU A 360 9.92 -6.24 6.16
CA LEU A 360 9.56 -6.88 4.88
C LEU A 360 10.31 -8.19 4.68
N ASN A 361 11.62 -8.24 4.98
CA ASN A 361 12.40 -9.48 4.89
C ASN A 361 11.92 -10.52 5.91
N ARG A 362 11.53 -10.11 7.13
CA ARG A 362 10.94 -11.04 8.11
C ARG A 362 9.61 -11.62 7.62
N LEU A 363 8.78 -10.82 6.96
CA LEU A 363 7.56 -11.31 6.32
C LEU A 363 7.89 -12.37 5.25
N ALA A 364 8.89 -12.13 4.40
CA ALA A 364 9.32 -13.10 3.39
C ALA A 364 9.87 -14.39 4.03
N ASP A 365 10.64 -14.28 5.12
CA ASP A 365 11.18 -15.43 5.86
C ASP A 365 10.07 -16.26 6.55
N SER A 366 9.08 -15.61 7.17
CA SER A 366 7.96 -16.31 7.83
C SER A 366 7.14 -17.11 6.80
N ARG A 367 6.85 -16.51 5.65
CA ARG A 367 6.11 -17.19 4.56
C ARG A 367 6.87 -18.39 4.00
N LEU A 368 8.20 -18.29 3.89
CA LEU A 368 9.04 -19.42 3.49
C LEU A 368 9.00 -20.54 4.53
N ALA A 369 8.95 -20.23 5.82
CA ALA A 369 8.82 -21.23 6.90
C ALA A 369 7.45 -21.91 6.87
N ASP A 370 6.36 -21.13 6.67
CA ASP A 370 5.00 -21.66 6.60
C ASP A 370 4.80 -22.61 5.42
N SER A 371 5.36 -22.29 4.24
CA SER A 371 5.29 -23.16 3.06
C SER A 371 6.01 -24.48 3.30
N ARG A 372 7.19 -24.48 3.92
CA ARG A 372 7.93 -25.69 4.26
C ARG A 372 7.21 -26.59 5.27
N LEU A 373 6.55 -25.96 6.27
CA LEU A 373 5.72 -26.72 7.24
C LEU A 373 4.50 -27.36 6.58
N ALA A 374 3.87 -26.66 5.64
CA ALA A 374 2.76 -27.22 4.85
C ALA A 374 3.23 -28.42 4.01
N ASP A 375 4.37 -28.29 3.31
CA ASP A 375 4.95 -29.35 2.51
C ASP A 375 5.35 -30.58 3.35
N SER A 376 5.94 -30.39 4.56
CA SER A 376 6.30 -31.49 5.45
C SER A 376 5.08 -32.23 5.98
N ARG A 377 4.02 -31.53 6.37
CA ARG A 377 2.75 -32.15 6.81
C ARG A 377 2.08 -32.97 5.72
N LEU A 378 2.15 -32.48 4.45
CA LEU A 378 1.67 -33.22 3.28
C LEU A 378 2.51 -34.47 3.03
N ALA A 379 3.83 -34.42 3.19
CA ALA A 379 4.72 -35.56 3.06
C ALA A 379 4.44 -36.61 4.14
N ASP A 380 4.28 -36.19 5.40
CA ASP A 380 3.98 -37.06 6.53
C ASP A 380 2.60 -37.73 6.39
N SER A 381 1.59 -36.99 5.89
CA SER A 381 0.26 -37.57 5.64
C SER A 381 0.25 -38.63 4.53
N ARG A 382 1.16 -38.52 3.54
CA ARG A 382 1.35 -39.51 2.47
C ARG A 382 2.05 -40.77 2.97
N LEU A 383 2.89 -40.65 3.98
CA LEU A 383 3.59 -41.78 4.60
C LEU A 383 2.70 -42.52 5.62
N ALA A 384 1.71 -41.85 6.21
CA ALA A 384 0.89 -42.41 7.28
C ALA A 384 -0.23 -43.35 6.79
N ASP A 385 -0.72 -43.28 5.53
CA ASP A 385 -1.70 -44.22 4.98
C ASP A 385 -1.66 -44.35 3.44
N PRO A 386 -0.93 -45.33 2.91
CA PRO A 386 -0.89 -45.59 1.48
C PRO A 386 -2.22 -46.14 0.89
N ARG A 387 -3.20 -46.47 1.75
CA ARG A 387 -4.50 -47.08 1.32
C ARG A 387 -5.61 -46.04 1.12
N LEU A 388 -5.38 -44.78 1.49
CA LEU A 388 -6.32 -43.66 1.29
C LEU A 388 -6.12 -42.91 -0.03
N ALA A 389 -5.41 -43.51 -1.00
CA ALA A 389 -5.28 -43.00 -2.36
C ALA A 389 -6.56 -43.24 -3.15
N ASP A 390 -7.64 -42.52 -2.81
CA ASP A 390 -8.79 -42.37 -3.73
C ASP A 390 -8.39 -41.37 -4.83
N PRO A 391 -8.34 -41.79 -6.13
CA PRO A 391 -8.00 -40.91 -7.24
C PRO A 391 -8.90 -39.67 -7.33
N ARG A 392 -10.12 -39.73 -6.82
CA ARG A 392 -11.06 -38.59 -6.78
C ARG A 392 -10.71 -37.56 -5.70
N LEU A 393 -9.94 -37.99 -4.69
CA LEU A 393 -9.38 -37.08 -3.66
C LEU A 393 -8.02 -36.51 -4.09
N GLU A 394 -7.34 -37.15 -5.05
CA GLU A 394 -6.10 -36.65 -5.63
C GLU A 394 -6.31 -35.38 -6.46
N ASP A 395 -7.39 -35.32 -7.26
CA ASP A 395 -7.78 -34.14 -8.04
C ASP A 395 -8.18 -32.97 -7.13
N ALA A 396 -8.87 -33.21 -6.01
CA ALA A 396 -9.21 -32.21 -5.02
C ALA A 396 -7.99 -31.79 -4.17
N ARG A 397 -6.99 -32.66 -3.98
CA ARG A 397 -5.75 -32.42 -3.24
C ARG A 397 -4.67 -31.74 -4.08
N THR A 398 -4.60 -32.01 -5.39
CA THR A 398 -3.72 -31.30 -6.33
C THR A 398 -4.18 -29.86 -6.58
N ALA A 399 -5.48 -29.58 -6.50
CA ALA A 399 -6.01 -28.22 -6.51
C ALA A 399 -5.71 -27.42 -5.22
N GLY A 400 -5.36 -28.09 -4.09
CA GLY A 400 -5.14 -27.47 -2.77
C GLY A 400 -3.68 -27.22 -2.36
N SER A 401 -2.69 -27.71 -3.11
CA SER A 401 -1.26 -27.60 -2.77
C SER A 401 -0.49 -26.69 -3.73
N ARG A 402 -1.00 -25.46 -3.96
CA ARG A 402 -0.20 -24.45 -4.65
C ARG A 402 0.87 -23.91 -3.71
N THR A 403 2.14 -24.09 -4.02
CA THR A 403 3.25 -23.46 -3.32
C THR A 403 3.12 -21.94 -3.44
N VAL A 404 2.92 -21.27 -2.31
CA VAL A 404 2.83 -19.81 -2.25
C VAL A 404 4.20 -19.19 -2.47
N ARG A 405 4.31 -18.27 -3.42
CA ARG A 405 5.58 -17.64 -3.80
C ARG A 405 5.69 -16.24 -3.23
N THR A 406 6.88 -15.87 -2.82
CA THR A 406 7.23 -14.51 -2.40
C THR A 406 8.42 -14.04 -3.21
N TYR A 407 8.35 -12.82 -3.74
CA TYR A 407 9.41 -12.17 -4.50
C TYR A 407 9.83 -10.89 -3.80
N VAL A 408 11.13 -10.58 -3.83
CA VAL A 408 11.66 -9.41 -3.13
C VAL A 408 12.42 -8.51 -4.10
N TYR A 409 12.20 -7.19 -3.99
CA TYR A 409 12.92 -6.19 -4.75
C TYR A 409 13.51 -5.08 -3.87
N GLU A 410 14.48 -4.35 -4.40
CA GLU A 410 14.99 -3.07 -3.91
C GLU A 410 15.04 -2.08 -5.08
N PHE A 411 14.42 -0.90 -4.93
CA PHE A 411 14.59 0.20 -5.87
C PHE A 411 15.80 1.04 -5.45
N ALA A 412 16.78 1.19 -6.34
CA ALA A 412 18.11 1.71 -6.01
C ALA A 412 18.53 2.94 -6.80
N TRP A 413 17.82 3.25 -7.91
CA TRP A 413 18.14 4.43 -8.71
C TRP A 413 17.96 5.71 -7.88
N ARG A 414 18.93 6.62 -8.04
CA ARG A 414 19.02 7.81 -7.20
C ARG A 414 18.58 9.05 -7.95
N SER A 415 17.48 9.64 -7.51
CA SER A 415 17.04 10.95 -7.99
C SER A 415 18.08 12.04 -7.74
N PRO A 416 18.33 12.92 -8.74
CA PRO A 416 19.18 14.10 -8.57
C PRO A 416 18.49 15.24 -7.81
N VAL A 417 17.15 15.21 -7.70
CA VAL A 417 16.34 16.29 -7.09
C VAL A 417 16.74 16.48 -5.63
N LEU A 418 17.25 17.66 -5.27
CA LEU A 418 17.62 18.03 -3.90
C LEU A 418 18.55 17.02 -3.18
N GLY A 419 19.08 16.02 -3.87
CA GLY A 419 19.81 14.91 -3.27
C GLY A 419 18.90 13.91 -2.56
N LEU A 420 17.66 13.76 -3.00
CA LEU A 420 16.68 12.78 -2.47
C LEU A 420 17.15 11.33 -2.60
N GLY A 421 18.05 11.02 -3.56
CA GLY A 421 18.50 9.65 -3.74
C GLY A 421 17.35 8.71 -4.04
N ALA A 422 17.44 7.45 -3.66
CA ALA A 422 16.37 6.46 -3.78
C ALA A 422 15.39 6.60 -2.60
N CYS A 423 14.69 7.74 -2.51
CA CYS A 423 13.79 8.07 -1.42
C CYS A 423 12.45 7.34 -1.50
N HIS A 424 11.65 7.43 -0.43
CA HIS A 424 10.29 6.90 -0.35
C HIS A 424 9.39 7.41 -1.47
N ALA A 425 8.53 6.57 -2.01
CA ALA A 425 7.57 6.83 -3.08
C ALA A 425 8.18 7.17 -4.47
N LEU A 426 9.52 7.20 -4.61
CA LEU A 426 10.19 7.54 -5.87
C LEU A 426 9.88 6.52 -6.98
N GLU A 427 9.75 5.25 -6.63
CA GLU A 427 9.55 4.14 -7.57
C GLU A 427 8.16 4.14 -8.23
N ILE A 428 7.19 4.85 -7.67
CA ILE A 428 5.78 4.81 -8.14
C ILE A 428 5.68 5.25 -9.62
N GLY A 429 6.38 6.32 -10.01
CA GLY A 429 6.40 6.79 -11.40
C GLY A 429 6.95 5.76 -12.37
N PHE A 430 7.90 4.92 -11.93
CA PHE A 430 8.47 3.82 -12.72
C PHE A 430 7.50 2.62 -12.80
N VAL A 431 6.81 2.29 -11.71
CA VAL A 431 5.78 1.24 -11.70
C VAL A 431 4.62 1.57 -12.62
N PHE A 432 4.17 2.83 -12.62
CA PHE A 432 3.07 3.28 -13.46
C PHE A 432 3.48 3.65 -14.89
N ASP A 433 4.77 3.56 -15.25
CA ASP A 433 5.30 4.06 -16.53
C ASP A 433 4.82 5.49 -16.81
N ASN A 434 4.90 6.34 -15.79
CA ASN A 434 4.31 7.67 -15.77
C ASN A 434 5.27 8.71 -15.16
N LEU A 435 6.51 8.72 -15.66
CA LEU A 435 7.60 9.53 -15.12
C LEU A 435 7.31 11.02 -15.10
N ARG A 436 6.59 11.54 -16.12
CA ARG A 436 6.23 12.96 -16.24
C ARG A 436 5.43 13.51 -15.06
N HIS A 437 4.63 12.67 -14.41
CA HIS A 437 3.87 13.06 -13.22
C HIS A 437 4.61 12.78 -11.91
N GLY A 438 5.79 12.15 -12.00
CA GLY A 438 6.70 11.87 -10.89
C GLY A 438 7.86 12.86 -10.77
N GLU A 439 8.01 13.84 -11.67
CA GLU A 439 9.19 14.72 -11.79
C GLU A 439 9.53 15.49 -10.51
N ALA A 440 8.55 15.77 -9.65
CA ALA A 440 8.82 16.42 -8.37
C ALA A 440 9.79 15.61 -7.49
N LEU A 441 9.76 14.28 -7.60
CA LEU A 441 10.68 13.38 -6.89
C LEU A 441 11.82 12.90 -7.79
N SER A 442 11.54 12.54 -9.04
CA SER A 442 12.51 11.91 -9.95
C SER A 442 13.36 12.91 -10.73
N GLY A 443 12.88 14.12 -10.96
CA GLY A 443 13.43 15.04 -11.94
C GLY A 443 12.98 14.68 -13.38
N PRO A 444 13.23 15.60 -14.34
CA PRO A 444 12.76 15.46 -15.71
C PRO A 444 13.51 14.36 -16.51
N ASP A 445 14.74 14.01 -16.10
CA ASP A 445 15.60 13.08 -16.82
C ASP A 445 15.59 11.67 -16.19
N ALA A 446 14.48 11.29 -15.55
CA ALA A 446 14.32 9.94 -15.02
C ALA A 446 14.42 8.89 -16.15
N PRO A 447 15.19 7.78 -15.96
CA PRO A 447 15.51 6.85 -17.04
C PRO A 447 14.30 6.00 -17.46
N GLN A 448 13.71 6.28 -18.62
CA GLN A 448 12.60 5.51 -19.19
C GLN A 448 12.91 4.00 -19.27
N PRO A 449 14.13 3.53 -19.68
CA PRO A 449 14.42 2.10 -19.71
C PRO A 449 14.27 1.40 -18.36
N LEU A 450 14.46 2.11 -17.24
CA LEU A 450 14.20 1.55 -15.91
C LEU A 450 12.70 1.45 -15.63
N ALA A 451 11.91 2.44 -16.04
CA ALA A 451 10.46 2.38 -15.95
C ALA A 451 9.90 1.20 -16.77
N ASP A 452 10.37 1.03 -18.01
CA ASP A 452 9.95 -0.08 -18.88
C ASP A 452 10.16 -1.44 -18.21
N VAL A 453 11.35 -1.66 -17.61
CA VAL A 453 11.68 -2.92 -16.92
C VAL A 453 10.87 -3.11 -15.66
N MET A 454 10.67 -2.04 -14.88
CA MET A 454 9.94 -2.13 -13.61
C MET A 454 8.44 -2.31 -13.83
N HIS A 455 7.83 -1.50 -14.70
CA HIS A 455 6.44 -1.61 -15.11
C HIS A 455 6.12 -3.02 -15.63
N ARG A 456 6.96 -3.53 -16.54
CA ARG A 456 6.81 -4.88 -17.10
C ARG A 456 6.78 -5.95 -16.02
N ALA A 457 7.64 -5.86 -15.00
CA ALA A 457 7.66 -6.82 -13.90
C ALA A 457 6.37 -6.82 -13.07
N TRP A 458 5.73 -5.65 -12.86
CA TRP A 458 4.42 -5.56 -12.21
C TRP A 458 3.29 -6.12 -13.08
N VAL A 459 3.31 -5.86 -14.38
CA VAL A 459 2.39 -6.46 -15.36
C VAL A 459 2.51 -7.97 -15.37
N ASP A 460 3.72 -8.51 -15.45
CA ASP A 460 3.99 -9.94 -15.46
C ASP A 460 3.54 -10.61 -14.16
N PHE A 461 3.81 -9.97 -13.00
CA PHE A 461 3.32 -10.48 -11.72
C PHE A 461 1.79 -10.45 -11.61
N ALA A 462 1.13 -9.39 -12.05
CA ALA A 462 -0.32 -9.29 -12.06
C ALA A 462 -0.95 -10.35 -12.97
N THR A 463 -0.31 -10.69 -14.09
CA THR A 463 -0.80 -11.64 -15.09
C THR A 463 -0.55 -13.09 -14.67
N SER A 464 0.69 -13.44 -14.32
CA SER A 464 1.13 -14.83 -14.14
C SER A 464 1.53 -15.17 -12.70
N GLY A 465 1.73 -14.16 -11.85
CA GLY A 465 2.31 -14.29 -10.52
C GLY A 465 3.83 -14.55 -10.55
N ASP A 466 4.49 -14.27 -11.68
CA ASP A 466 5.94 -14.36 -11.82
C ASP A 466 6.50 -13.03 -12.38
N PRO A 467 7.25 -12.26 -11.59
CA PRO A 467 7.77 -10.97 -12.03
C PRO A 467 9.10 -11.08 -12.79
N GLY A 468 9.56 -12.28 -13.11
CA GLY A 468 10.75 -12.53 -13.94
C GLY A 468 12.06 -12.70 -13.18
N TRP A 469 12.03 -13.05 -11.88
CA TRP A 469 13.23 -13.45 -11.12
C TRP A 469 12.90 -14.53 -10.09
N ALA A 470 13.94 -15.08 -9.45
CA ALA A 470 13.79 -16.17 -8.50
C ALA A 470 12.96 -15.75 -7.27
N ALA A 471 12.03 -16.61 -6.86
CA ALA A 471 11.28 -16.46 -5.62
C ALA A 471 12.21 -16.54 -4.39
N TRP A 472 11.78 -15.95 -3.28
CA TRP A 472 12.50 -15.93 -2.01
C TRP A 472 12.73 -17.34 -1.48
N ASP A 473 13.99 -17.65 -1.23
CA ASP A 473 14.46 -18.93 -0.71
C ASP A 473 15.56 -18.73 0.36
N ALA A 474 16.27 -19.77 0.74
CA ALA A 474 17.35 -19.70 1.71
C ALA A 474 18.52 -18.80 1.26
N ARG A 475 18.67 -18.54 -0.05
CA ARG A 475 19.69 -17.66 -0.62
C ARG A 475 19.28 -16.20 -0.59
N ARG A 476 17.99 -15.90 -0.33
CA ARG A 476 17.42 -14.55 -0.24
C ARG A 476 17.67 -13.69 -1.47
N PRO A 477 17.21 -14.09 -2.66
CA PRO A 477 17.39 -13.29 -3.87
C PRO A 477 16.58 -12.00 -3.81
N VAL A 478 17.22 -10.87 -4.13
CA VAL A 478 16.59 -9.54 -4.21
C VAL A 478 16.83 -8.96 -5.60
N ARG A 479 15.77 -8.60 -6.30
CA ARG A 479 15.85 -7.88 -7.57
C ARG A 479 16.14 -6.41 -7.30
N VAL A 480 17.30 -5.93 -7.75
CA VAL A 480 17.71 -4.54 -7.60
C VAL A 480 17.38 -3.79 -8.89
N PHE A 481 16.44 -2.85 -8.81
CA PHE A 481 16.10 -1.94 -9.90
C PHE A 481 16.99 -0.70 -9.82
N ASP A 482 17.92 -0.57 -10.78
CA ASP A 482 18.88 0.52 -10.88
C ASP A 482 19.17 0.84 -12.35
N HIS A 483 19.76 1.99 -12.62
CA HIS A 483 20.19 2.39 -13.96
C HIS A 483 21.72 2.65 -13.94
N PRO A 484 22.48 2.15 -14.94
CA PRO A 484 22.04 1.57 -16.22
C PRO A 484 21.70 0.07 -16.20
N GLY A 485 21.70 -0.61 -15.06
CA GLY A 485 21.48 -2.05 -15.05
C GLY A 485 20.68 -2.56 -13.83
N THR A 486 19.70 -3.40 -14.11
CA THR A 486 18.94 -4.15 -13.11
C THR A 486 19.59 -5.51 -12.87
N SER A 487 19.76 -5.91 -11.61
CA SER A 487 20.46 -7.15 -11.24
C SER A 487 19.74 -7.91 -10.13
N THR A 488 20.09 -9.18 -9.92
CA THR A 488 19.65 -9.94 -8.75
C THR A 488 20.83 -10.15 -7.80
N VAL A 489 20.69 -9.73 -6.55
CA VAL A 489 21.69 -9.82 -5.50
C VAL A 489 21.22 -10.78 -4.43
N LEU A 490 22.11 -11.67 -3.97
CA LEU A 490 21.78 -12.62 -2.91
C LEU A 490 22.06 -12.01 -1.54
N ALA A 491 21.05 -12.05 -0.66
CA ALA A 491 21.11 -11.61 0.73
C ALA A 491 21.80 -10.24 0.94
N PRO A 492 21.39 -9.17 0.23
CA PRO A 492 22.03 -7.86 0.38
C PRO A 492 21.88 -7.37 1.83
N ARG A 493 22.93 -6.68 2.34
CA ARG A 493 22.95 -6.06 3.68
C ARG A 493 22.68 -7.05 4.83
N GLN A 494 22.94 -8.32 4.65
CA GLN A 494 22.56 -9.36 5.61
C GLN A 494 23.18 -9.16 7.01
N GLU A 495 24.41 -8.67 7.09
CA GLU A 495 25.06 -8.38 8.38
C GLU A 495 24.34 -7.25 9.13
N GLU A 496 23.98 -6.18 8.41
CA GLU A 496 23.23 -5.05 8.98
C GLU A 496 21.85 -5.48 9.45
N LEU A 497 21.13 -6.26 8.62
CA LEU A 497 19.79 -6.76 8.96
C LEU A 497 19.80 -7.75 10.14
N ARG A 498 20.80 -8.62 10.21
CA ARG A 498 20.97 -9.54 11.38
C ARG A 498 21.27 -8.82 12.69
N ALA A 499 21.85 -7.62 12.63
CA ALA A 499 22.14 -6.85 13.82
C ALA A 499 20.87 -6.34 14.55
N TRP A 500 19.70 -6.42 13.91
CA TRP A 500 18.39 -6.08 14.47
C TRP A 500 17.63 -7.27 15.06
N LEU A 501 18.13 -8.49 14.87
CA LEU A 501 17.64 -9.73 15.48
C LEU A 501 18.35 -9.96 16.83
#